data_e1bfcdb7bd2df0d6e9ac62b85d8591eb
#
_entry.id   e1bfcdb7bd2df0d6e9ac62b85d8591eb
#
_cell.length_a   1.000
_cell.length_b   1.000
_cell.length_c   1.000
_cell.angle_alpha   90.00
_cell.angle_beta   90.00
_cell.angle_gamma   90.00
#
_symmetry.space_group_name_H-M   'P 1'
#
loop_
_entity.id
_entity.type
_entity.pdbx_description
1 polymer ?
#
loop_
_entity_poly.entity_id
_entity_poly.type
_entity_poly.pdbx_seq_one_letter_code
_entity_poly.pdbx_strand_id
1 'polypeptide(L)'
;MTKEIKRELTAIMFTDIVGFTALSAKNEREALSLLDQQREILFPIIHKYNGSIRKEIGDGLLITFRTASESVQCGIEIQSTLKSNQELKLRIAIHEGEVAVRGNDVLGDDVNIAARLEPYSAVGGIVISGRVQQNISSLPEYKTEYMGHPELKGVAQSIDIYCITSNNLPMGKKIDSLSQENKISPRPRLNIFSLTGAILTFAGLIFWIYVGFFDVSYGSANEVPSVAILMMENLGNTQD
;
A
#
# COMPACT_ATOMS: atom_id res chain seq x y z
N MET A 1 9.44 27.43 12.90
CA MET A 1 8.05 27.45 13.42
C MET A 1 7.48 26.06 13.23
N THR A 2 7.26 25.31 14.31
CA THR A 2 6.54 24.03 14.29
C THR A 2 5.09 24.32 13.91
N LYS A 3 4.63 23.81 12.75
CA LYS A 3 3.20 23.92 12.39
C LYS A 3 2.39 23.21 13.45
N GLU A 4 1.46 23.90 14.07
CA GLU A 4 0.55 23.37 15.07
C GLU A 4 -0.23 22.18 14.47
N ILE A 5 -0.29 21.07 15.20
CA ILE A 5 -1.07 19.89 14.83
C ILE A 5 -2.45 20.05 15.43
N LYS A 6 -3.45 20.22 14.58
CA LYS A 6 -4.86 20.28 14.99
C LYS A 6 -5.50 18.91 14.74
N ARG A 7 -6.23 18.39 15.74
CA ARG A 7 -7.07 17.19 15.57
C ARG A 7 -8.51 17.61 15.25
N GLU A 8 -9.12 16.91 14.28
CA GLU A 8 -10.51 17.16 13.90
C GLU A 8 -11.19 15.87 13.43
N LEU A 9 -12.48 15.75 13.73
CA LEU A 9 -13.33 14.70 13.19
C LEU A 9 -13.75 15.11 11.78
N THR A 10 -13.54 14.24 10.79
CA THR A 10 -13.82 14.55 9.40
C THR A 10 -14.22 13.31 8.62
N ALA A 11 -15.03 13.47 7.58
CA ALA A 11 -15.23 12.41 6.60
C ALA A 11 -14.08 12.42 5.59
N ILE A 12 -13.50 11.26 5.34
CA ILE A 12 -12.32 11.03 4.53
C ILE A 12 -12.76 10.22 3.32
N MET A 13 -12.53 10.75 2.12
CA MET A 13 -12.80 10.06 0.86
C MET A 13 -11.49 9.73 0.16
N PHE A 14 -11.37 8.48 -0.27
CA PHE A 14 -10.35 8.06 -1.24
C PHE A 14 -11.02 7.71 -2.57
N THR A 15 -10.38 8.10 -3.66
CA THR A 15 -10.74 7.66 -5.01
C THR A 15 -9.56 6.96 -5.65
N ASP A 16 -9.82 6.03 -6.58
CA ASP A 16 -8.79 5.30 -7.34
C ASP A 16 -9.28 5.05 -8.76
N ILE A 17 -8.40 5.23 -9.75
CA ILE A 17 -8.73 4.99 -11.17
C ILE A 17 -8.52 3.51 -11.49
N VAL A 18 -9.58 2.85 -11.93
CA VAL A 18 -9.52 1.43 -12.24
C VAL A 18 -8.59 1.15 -13.42
N GLY A 19 -7.56 0.32 -13.20
CA GLY A 19 -6.63 -0.09 -14.23
C GLY A 19 -5.50 0.92 -14.54
N PHE A 20 -5.38 2.01 -13.79
CA PHE A 20 -4.38 3.06 -14.03
C PHE A 20 -2.93 2.52 -14.05
N THR A 21 -2.55 1.66 -13.13
CA THR A 21 -1.19 1.08 -13.08
C THR A 21 -0.83 0.34 -14.37
N ALA A 22 -1.77 -0.43 -14.92
CA ALA A 22 -1.56 -1.16 -16.18
C ALA A 22 -1.48 -0.19 -17.37
N LEU A 23 -2.32 0.86 -17.37
CA LEU A 23 -2.31 1.91 -18.40
C LEU A 23 -0.98 2.68 -18.37
N SER A 24 -0.56 3.12 -17.19
CA SER A 24 0.70 3.88 -17.00
C SER A 24 1.92 3.09 -17.48
N ALA A 25 1.96 1.78 -17.21
CA ALA A 25 3.04 0.91 -17.69
C ALA A 25 3.04 0.73 -19.21
N LYS A 26 1.86 0.83 -19.88
CA LYS A 26 1.71 0.63 -21.31
C LYS A 26 1.82 1.94 -22.09
N ASN A 27 1.23 3.01 -21.60
CA ASN A 27 1.14 4.32 -22.27
C ASN A 27 1.09 5.46 -21.24
N GLU A 28 2.26 5.97 -20.88
CA GLU A 28 2.40 7.06 -19.90
C GLU A 28 1.65 8.33 -20.30
N ARG A 29 1.67 8.69 -21.60
CA ARG A 29 0.97 9.91 -22.10
C ARG A 29 -0.54 9.80 -21.90
N GLU A 30 -1.12 8.65 -22.18
CA GLU A 30 -2.54 8.40 -22.00
C GLU A 30 -2.91 8.39 -20.50
N ALA A 31 -2.05 7.82 -19.65
CA ALA A 31 -2.22 7.85 -18.21
C ALA A 31 -2.22 9.28 -17.66
N LEU A 32 -1.29 10.14 -18.10
CA LEU A 32 -1.24 11.55 -17.71
C LEU A 32 -2.49 12.32 -18.19
N SER A 33 -2.94 12.08 -19.43
CA SER A 33 -4.19 12.67 -19.94
C SER A 33 -5.40 12.26 -19.10
N LEU A 34 -5.43 11.01 -18.60
CA LEU A 34 -6.52 10.52 -17.75
C LEU A 34 -6.52 11.20 -16.37
N LEU A 35 -5.34 11.51 -15.81
CA LEU A 35 -5.24 12.30 -14.58
C LEU A 35 -5.74 13.73 -14.76
N ASP A 36 -5.43 14.35 -15.89
CA ASP A 36 -5.93 15.71 -16.19
C ASP A 36 -7.45 15.70 -16.34
N GLN A 37 -8.01 14.72 -17.06
CA GLN A 37 -9.46 14.52 -17.16
C GLN A 37 -10.11 14.29 -15.79
N GLN A 38 -9.46 13.51 -14.90
CA GLN A 38 -9.93 13.31 -13.52
C GLN A 38 -10.04 14.65 -12.79
N ARG A 39 -9.00 15.50 -12.86
CA ARG A 39 -9.01 16.81 -12.19
C ARG A 39 -10.12 17.72 -12.75
N GLU A 40 -10.25 17.80 -14.07
CA GLU A 40 -11.26 18.63 -14.74
C GLU A 40 -12.69 18.25 -14.31
N ILE A 41 -12.97 16.97 -14.15
CA ILE A 41 -14.30 16.48 -13.80
C ILE A 41 -14.55 16.53 -12.28
N LEU A 42 -13.59 16.04 -11.47
CA LEU A 42 -13.82 15.84 -10.04
C LEU A 42 -13.67 17.13 -9.23
N PHE A 43 -12.70 17.99 -9.52
CA PHE A 43 -12.42 19.16 -8.69
C PHE A 43 -13.63 20.09 -8.55
N PRO A 44 -14.37 20.44 -9.62
CA PRO A 44 -15.57 21.26 -9.48
C PRO A 44 -16.66 20.61 -8.60
N ILE A 45 -16.84 19.28 -8.72
CA ILE A 45 -17.82 18.54 -7.91
C ILE A 45 -17.37 18.52 -6.44
N ILE A 46 -16.11 18.23 -6.18
CA ILE A 46 -15.56 18.22 -4.82
C ILE A 46 -15.75 19.59 -4.15
N HIS A 47 -15.43 20.68 -4.82
CA HIS A 47 -15.62 22.03 -4.29
C HIS A 47 -17.10 22.39 -4.07
N LYS A 48 -18.00 21.96 -4.94
CA LYS A 48 -19.45 22.14 -4.79
C LYS A 48 -19.96 21.58 -3.46
N TYR A 49 -19.39 20.46 -2.99
CA TYR A 49 -19.75 19.81 -1.73
C TYR A 49 -18.81 20.17 -0.57
N ASN A 50 -18.12 21.30 -0.62
CA ASN A 50 -17.20 21.78 0.40
C ASN A 50 -16.04 20.82 0.70
N GLY A 51 -15.69 19.92 -0.22
CA GLY A 51 -14.57 19.00 -0.08
C GLY A 51 -13.23 19.71 -0.21
N SER A 52 -12.28 19.31 0.62
CA SER A 52 -10.90 19.79 0.59
C SER A 52 -9.99 18.70 0.04
N ILE A 53 -9.42 18.92 -1.13
CA ILE A 53 -8.43 18.02 -1.73
C ILE A 53 -7.13 18.17 -0.95
N ARG A 54 -6.76 17.14 -0.20
CA ARG A 54 -5.59 17.13 0.67
C ARG A 54 -4.34 16.71 -0.07
N LYS A 55 -4.48 15.68 -0.90
CA LYS A 55 -3.33 15.08 -1.59
C LYS A 55 -3.78 14.29 -2.82
N GLU A 56 -2.96 14.31 -3.86
CA GLU A 56 -2.99 13.36 -4.96
C GLU A 56 -1.94 12.27 -4.65
N ILE A 57 -2.34 11.00 -4.68
CA ILE A 57 -1.49 9.83 -4.36
C ILE A 57 -1.54 8.88 -5.55
N GLY A 58 -0.58 9.02 -6.47
CA GLY A 58 -0.65 8.35 -7.75
C GLY A 58 -1.86 8.83 -8.54
N ASP A 59 -2.77 7.94 -8.85
CA ASP A 59 -4.06 8.22 -9.49
C ASP A 59 -5.22 8.44 -8.50
N GLY A 60 -4.96 8.27 -7.21
CA GLY A 60 -5.94 8.46 -6.17
C GLY A 60 -5.98 9.87 -5.61
N LEU A 61 -7.15 10.30 -5.18
CA LEU A 61 -7.34 11.54 -4.44
C LEU A 61 -7.68 11.24 -2.98
N LEU A 62 -7.01 11.95 -2.07
CA LEU A 62 -7.39 12.05 -0.67
C LEU A 62 -8.14 13.37 -0.44
N ILE A 63 -9.41 13.25 -0.07
CA ILE A 63 -10.31 14.38 0.11
C ILE A 63 -10.92 14.31 1.51
N THR A 64 -11.13 15.46 2.15
CA THR A 64 -11.84 15.54 3.43
C THR A 64 -13.06 16.44 3.32
N PHE A 65 -14.10 16.09 4.10
CA PHE A 65 -15.38 16.83 4.18
C PHE A 65 -15.72 17.05 5.65
N ARG A 66 -16.50 18.08 5.93
CA ARG A 66 -16.96 18.36 7.30
C ARG A 66 -17.96 17.33 7.80
N THR A 67 -18.77 16.75 6.90
CA THR A 67 -19.81 15.80 7.25
C THR A 67 -19.80 14.57 6.35
N ALA A 68 -20.27 13.45 6.88
CA ALA A 68 -20.51 12.22 6.11
C ALA A 68 -21.47 12.45 4.93
N SER A 69 -22.53 13.25 5.13
CA SER A 69 -23.52 13.54 4.08
C SER A 69 -22.91 14.28 2.89
N GLU A 70 -22.08 15.33 3.13
CA GLU A 70 -21.40 16.04 2.05
C GLU A 70 -20.49 15.10 1.23
N SER A 71 -19.76 14.20 1.92
CA SER A 71 -18.87 13.26 1.25
C SER A 71 -19.65 12.24 0.41
N VAL A 72 -20.77 11.70 0.93
CA VAL A 72 -21.61 10.74 0.20
C VAL A 72 -22.28 11.40 -1.00
N GLN A 73 -22.82 12.62 -0.86
CA GLN A 73 -23.42 13.37 -1.97
C GLN A 73 -22.41 13.64 -3.08
N CYS A 74 -21.19 14.07 -2.70
CA CYS A 74 -20.10 14.29 -3.62
C CYS A 74 -19.77 12.99 -4.40
N GLY A 75 -19.60 11.87 -3.69
CA GLY A 75 -19.30 10.58 -4.30
C GLY A 75 -20.40 10.11 -5.26
N ILE A 76 -21.68 10.29 -4.91
CA ILE A 76 -22.80 9.94 -5.77
C ILE A 76 -22.82 10.80 -7.04
N GLU A 77 -22.56 12.11 -6.93
CA GLU A 77 -22.51 12.99 -8.11
C GLU A 77 -21.32 12.66 -9.01
N ILE A 78 -20.15 12.38 -8.44
CA ILE A 78 -18.98 11.94 -9.21
C ILE A 78 -19.31 10.67 -10.00
N GLN A 79 -19.81 9.63 -9.36
CA GLN A 79 -20.14 8.37 -10.04
C GLN A 79 -21.25 8.53 -11.09
N SER A 80 -22.23 9.37 -10.81
CA SER A 80 -23.31 9.70 -11.77
C SER A 80 -22.78 10.41 -13.00
N THR A 81 -21.87 11.36 -12.83
CA THR A 81 -21.20 12.10 -13.91
C THR A 81 -20.33 11.17 -14.76
N LEU A 82 -19.62 10.24 -14.13
CA LEU A 82 -18.73 9.28 -14.80
C LEU A 82 -19.47 8.07 -15.39
N LYS A 83 -20.77 7.93 -15.20
CA LYS A 83 -21.53 6.75 -15.65
C LYS A 83 -21.39 6.48 -17.14
N SER A 84 -21.40 7.51 -17.98
CA SER A 84 -21.24 7.43 -19.44
C SER A 84 -19.78 7.49 -19.90
N ASN A 85 -18.85 7.83 -19.03
CA ASN A 85 -17.43 7.88 -19.37
C ASN A 85 -16.89 6.47 -19.57
N GLN A 86 -16.22 6.18 -20.69
CA GLN A 86 -15.69 4.85 -21.00
C GLN A 86 -14.28 4.65 -20.46
N GLU A 87 -13.50 5.71 -20.35
CA GLU A 87 -12.08 5.67 -20.00
C GLU A 87 -11.85 5.86 -18.49
N LEU A 88 -12.50 6.88 -17.90
CA LEU A 88 -12.34 7.19 -16.49
C LEU A 88 -13.39 6.44 -15.65
N LYS A 89 -12.99 5.37 -14.99
CA LYS A 89 -13.78 4.62 -14.03
C LYS A 89 -13.13 4.68 -12.66
N LEU A 90 -13.91 4.97 -11.63
CA LEU A 90 -13.41 5.13 -10.28
C LEU A 90 -13.98 4.09 -9.31
N ARG A 91 -13.19 3.78 -8.28
CA ARG A 91 -13.68 3.28 -7.00
C ARG A 91 -13.63 4.41 -5.99
N ILE A 92 -14.61 4.47 -5.11
CA ILE A 92 -14.69 5.46 -4.05
C ILE A 92 -14.87 4.75 -2.71
N ALA A 93 -14.07 5.16 -1.71
CA ALA A 93 -14.22 4.73 -0.33
C ALA A 93 -14.40 5.94 0.58
N ILE A 94 -15.32 5.84 1.57
CA ILE A 94 -15.57 6.91 2.53
C ILE A 94 -15.55 6.34 3.95
N HIS A 95 -14.77 6.98 4.81
CA HIS A 95 -14.70 6.69 6.23
C HIS A 95 -14.81 7.99 7.02
N GLU A 96 -15.28 7.92 8.26
CA GLU A 96 -15.29 9.06 9.17
C GLU A 96 -14.46 8.75 10.40
N GLY A 97 -13.57 9.67 10.75
CA GLY A 97 -12.71 9.49 11.89
C GLY A 97 -11.90 10.73 12.25
N GLU A 98 -11.11 10.60 13.31
CA GLU A 98 -10.27 11.69 13.81
C GLU A 98 -8.93 11.72 13.07
N VAL A 99 -8.58 12.88 12.53
CA VAL A 99 -7.34 13.11 11.82
C VAL A 99 -6.51 14.21 12.46
N ALA A 100 -5.20 14.10 12.37
CA ALA A 100 -4.25 15.16 12.68
C ALA A 100 -3.96 15.96 11.41
N VAL A 101 -4.35 17.23 11.39
CA VAL A 101 -4.12 18.15 10.26
C VAL A 101 -2.83 18.93 10.47
N ARG A 102 -1.94 18.88 9.48
CA ARG A 102 -0.68 19.62 9.43
C ARG A 102 -0.52 20.32 8.09
N GLY A 103 -0.93 21.58 8.04
CA GLY A 103 -1.01 22.31 6.76
C GLY A 103 -2.06 21.71 5.84
N ASN A 104 -1.69 21.27 4.64
CA ASN A 104 -2.61 20.58 3.73
C ASN A 104 -2.61 19.04 3.90
N ASP A 105 -1.75 18.49 4.74
CA ASP A 105 -1.67 17.04 4.95
C ASP A 105 -2.54 16.59 6.13
N VAL A 106 -3.07 15.36 6.03
CA VAL A 106 -3.86 14.72 7.07
C VAL A 106 -3.24 13.36 7.40
N LEU A 107 -3.14 13.09 8.70
CA LEU A 107 -2.48 11.89 9.23
C LEU A 107 -3.38 11.24 10.29
N GLY A 108 -3.34 9.93 10.39
CA GLY A 108 -4.07 9.18 11.40
C GLY A 108 -4.44 7.79 10.94
N ASP A 109 -4.85 6.94 11.88
CA ASP A 109 -5.26 5.57 11.59
C ASP A 109 -6.55 5.56 10.73
N ASP A 110 -7.46 6.51 10.96
CA ASP A 110 -8.69 6.64 10.20
C ASP A 110 -8.43 6.99 8.72
N VAL A 111 -7.34 7.71 8.39
CA VAL A 111 -6.89 7.92 7.00
C VAL A 111 -6.49 6.59 6.35
N ASN A 112 -5.76 5.76 7.10
CA ASN A 112 -5.35 4.45 6.64
C ASN A 112 -6.53 3.48 6.46
N ILE A 113 -7.55 3.58 7.33
CA ILE A 113 -8.78 2.80 7.19
C ILE A 113 -9.48 3.18 5.87
N ALA A 114 -9.71 4.48 5.63
CA ALA A 114 -10.34 4.96 4.41
C ALA A 114 -9.65 4.44 3.13
N ALA A 115 -8.31 4.52 3.09
CA ALA A 115 -7.53 4.02 1.96
C ALA A 115 -7.67 2.49 1.76
N ARG A 116 -7.82 1.73 2.86
CA ARG A 116 -7.96 0.26 2.79
C ARG A 116 -9.37 -0.21 2.48
N LEU A 117 -10.36 0.66 2.54
CA LEU A 117 -11.72 0.35 2.14
C LEU A 117 -11.89 0.39 0.61
N GLU A 118 -11.10 1.19 -0.10
CA GLU A 118 -11.23 1.41 -1.55
C GLU A 118 -11.30 0.10 -2.36
N PRO A 119 -10.45 -0.92 -2.15
CA PRO A 119 -10.48 -2.15 -2.93
C PRO A 119 -11.78 -2.97 -2.81
N TYR A 120 -12.60 -2.69 -1.79
CA TYR A 120 -13.90 -3.33 -1.60
C TYR A 120 -15.01 -2.64 -2.39
N SER A 121 -14.74 -1.46 -2.96
CA SER A 121 -15.70 -0.78 -3.83
C SER A 121 -15.80 -1.47 -5.19
N ALA A 122 -17.01 -1.57 -5.73
CA ALA A 122 -17.20 -1.92 -7.13
C ALA A 122 -16.64 -0.83 -8.04
N VAL A 123 -16.34 -1.18 -9.29
CA VAL A 123 -16.05 -0.20 -10.34
C VAL A 123 -17.28 0.67 -10.56
N GLY A 124 -17.15 1.97 -10.42
CA GLY A 124 -18.28 2.91 -10.46
C GLY A 124 -19.12 2.94 -9.18
N GLY A 125 -18.70 2.24 -8.11
CA GLY A 125 -19.39 2.14 -6.84
C GLY A 125 -18.80 3.03 -5.74
N ILE A 126 -19.46 2.98 -4.57
CA ILE A 126 -19.03 3.67 -3.35
C ILE A 126 -19.13 2.71 -2.18
N VAL A 127 -18.04 2.48 -1.47
CA VAL A 127 -18.01 1.76 -0.20
C VAL A 127 -17.89 2.76 0.94
N ILE A 128 -18.58 2.50 2.03
CA ILE A 128 -18.58 3.34 3.24
C ILE A 128 -18.35 2.49 4.47
N SER A 129 -17.74 3.06 5.50
CA SER A 129 -17.64 2.41 6.82
C SER A 129 -18.96 2.51 7.60
N GLY A 130 -19.11 1.65 8.62
CA GLY A 130 -20.26 1.66 9.53
C GLY A 130 -20.48 3.01 10.23
N ARG A 131 -19.39 3.77 10.53
CA ARG A 131 -19.54 5.14 11.09
C ARG A 131 -20.25 6.08 10.11
N VAL A 132 -19.85 6.06 8.84
CA VAL A 132 -20.52 6.86 7.79
C VAL A 132 -21.97 6.41 7.62
N GLN A 133 -22.23 5.09 7.58
CA GLN A 133 -23.57 4.54 7.46
C GLN A 133 -24.47 5.01 8.60
N GLN A 134 -24.00 4.98 9.84
CA GLN A 134 -24.75 5.46 11.01
C GLN A 134 -25.16 6.93 10.86
N ASN A 135 -24.26 7.79 10.39
CA ASN A 135 -24.50 9.22 10.25
C ASN A 135 -25.49 9.57 9.13
N ILE A 136 -25.60 8.73 8.11
CA ILE A 136 -26.54 8.95 6.99
C ILE A 136 -27.82 8.11 7.09
N SER A 137 -27.92 7.22 8.08
CA SER A 137 -29.04 6.26 8.21
C SER A 137 -30.41 6.89 8.37
N SER A 138 -30.48 8.10 8.92
CA SER A 138 -31.71 8.88 9.07
C SER A 138 -32.16 9.60 7.79
N LEU A 139 -31.34 9.58 6.74
CA LEU A 139 -31.58 10.30 5.48
C LEU A 139 -32.09 9.31 4.42
N PRO A 140 -33.38 9.36 4.08
CA PRO A 140 -34.04 8.31 3.27
C PRO A 140 -33.54 8.27 1.81
N GLU A 141 -32.88 9.31 1.34
CA GLU A 141 -32.27 9.37 0.01
C GLU A 141 -31.05 8.44 -0.14
N TYR A 142 -30.40 8.04 0.98
CA TYR A 142 -29.25 7.15 0.94
C TYR A 142 -29.65 5.70 1.25
N LYS A 143 -29.65 4.87 0.22
CA LYS A 143 -29.82 3.43 0.38
C LYS A 143 -28.46 2.77 0.49
N THR A 144 -28.31 1.90 1.49
CA THR A 144 -27.07 1.18 1.77
C THR A 144 -27.32 -0.31 1.89
N GLU A 145 -26.35 -1.12 1.48
CA GLU A 145 -26.35 -2.57 1.64
C GLU A 145 -25.11 -2.98 2.43
N TYR A 146 -25.31 -3.82 3.44
CA TYR A 146 -24.23 -4.38 4.23
C TYR A 146 -23.38 -5.36 3.41
N MET A 147 -22.06 -5.21 3.46
CA MET A 147 -21.12 -6.03 2.68
C MET A 147 -20.29 -6.99 3.52
N GLY A 148 -20.21 -6.80 4.83
CA GLY A 148 -19.40 -7.61 5.74
C GLY A 148 -18.44 -6.77 6.59
N HIS A 149 -17.51 -7.45 7.25
CA HIS A 149 -16.45 -6.85 8.08
C HIS A 149 -15.09 -7.45 7.72
N PRO A 150 -14.41 -6.90 6.71
CA PRO A 150 -13.11 -7.39 6.28
C PRO A 150 -12.04 -7.15 7.33
N GLU A 151 -11.05 -8.05 7.38
CA GLU A 151 -9.80 -7.78 8.08
C GLU A 151 -8.95 -6.80 7.26
N LEU A 152 -8.79 -5.59 7.77
CA LEU A 152 -7.95 -4.57 7.15
C LEU A 152 -6.52 -4.68 7.66
N LYS A 153 -5.56 -4.86 6.76
CA LYS A 153 -4.14 -5.04 7.12
C LYS A 153 -3.64 -3.92 8.03
N GLY A 154 -3.19 -4.26 9.26
CA GLY A 154 -2.65 -3.30 10.23
C GLY A 154 -3.71 -2.40 10.88
N VAL A 155 -5.00 -2.76 10.81
CA VAL A 155 -6.09 -2.18 11.59
C VAL A 155 -6.51 -3.20 12.62
N ALA A 156 -6.43 -2.85 13.91
CA ALA A 156 -6.75 -3.78 14.99
C ALA A 156 -8.26 -3.97 15.21
N GLN A 157 -9.06 -2.97 14.84
CA GLN A 157 -10.51 -2.98 15.02
C GLN A 157 -11.20 -3.58 13.79
N SER A 158 -12.29 -4.32 14.03
CA SER A 158 -13.20 -4.76 12.96
C SER A 158 -14.00 -3.57 12.45
N ILE A 159 -14.06 -3.41 11.14
CA ILE A 159 -14.78 -2.31 10.46
C ILE A 159 -15.90 -2.91 9.62
N ASP A 160 -17.14 -2.64 10.01
CA ASP A 160 -18.28 -2.94 9.15
C ASP A 160 -18.24 -2.06 7.91
N ILE A 161 -18.51 -2.65 6.75
CA ILE A 161 -18.57 -1.94 5.49
C ILE A 161 -19.91 -2.11 4.80
N TYR A 162 -20.32 -1.06 4.12
CA TYR A 162 -21.56 -0.97 3.37
C TYR A 162 -21.26 -0.40 1.98
N CYS A 163 -22.09 -0.68 1.00
CA CYS A 163 -22.08 0.03 -0.28
C CYS A 163 -23.29 0.97 -0.36
N ILE A 164 -23.12 2.07 -1.07
CA ILE A 164 -24.21 2.96 -1.46
C ILE A 164 -24.87 2.35 -2.70
N THR A 165 -26.21 2.13 -2.60
CA THR A 165 -27.02 1.59 -3.71
C THR A 165 -27.99 2.61 -4.30
N SER A 166 -28.04 3.83 -3.73
CA SER A 166 -28.79 4.94 -4.29
C SER A 166 -28.37 5.20 -5.74
N ASN A 167 -29.27 5.73 -6.57
CA ASN A 167 -29.02 6.05 -7.98
C ASN A 167 -28.57 4.85 -8.83
N ASN A 168 -28.91 3.61 -8.41
CA ASN A 168 -28.50 2.36 -9.07
C ASN A 168 -26.96 2.25 -9.19
N LEU A 169 -26.23 2.68 -8.17
CA LEU A 169 -24.78 2.47 -8.09
C LEU A 169 -24.47 0.98 -7.93
N PRO A 170 -23.38 0.50 -8.57
CA PRO A 170 -23.01 -0.91 -8.51
C PRO A 170 -22.54 -1.31 -7.11
N MET A 171 -22.94 -2.51 -6.70
CA MET A 171 -22.56 -3.13 -5.45
C MET A 171 -21.32 -4.01 -5.65
N GLY A 172 -20.33 -3.91 -4.75
CA GLY A 172 -19.23 -4.83 -4.66
C GLY A 172 -19.66 -6.24 -4.20
N LYS A 173 -18.73 -7.17 -4.20
CA LYS A 173 -19.00 -8.52 -3.70
C LYS A 173 -19.15 -8.50 -2.18
N LYS A 174 -20.19 -9.17 -1.68
CA LYS A 174 -20.34 -9.41 -0.24
C LYS A 174 -19.15 -10.25 0.27
N ILE A 175 -18.68 -9.89 1.46
CA ILE A 175 -17.59 -10.58 2.12
C ILE A 175 -18.20 -11.64 3.02
N ASP A 176 -18.13 -12.90 2.60
CA ASP A 176 -18.55 -14.00 3.45
C ASP A 176 -17.54 -14.19 4.58
N SER A 177 -18.00 -14.08 5.82
CA SER A 177 -17.21 -14.31 7.02
C SER A 177 -16.55 -15.71 7.05
N LEU A 178 -17.12 -16.66 6.35
CA LEU A 178 -16.61 -18.03 6.21
C LEU A 178 -15.40 -18.14 5.24
N SER A 179 -15.20 -17.16 4.37
CA SER A 179 -14.09 -17.19 3.40
C SER A 179 -12.75 -16.75 3.98
N GLN A 180 -12.73 -16.19 5.17
CA GLN A 180 -11.52 -15.71 5.82
C GLN A 180 -10.86 -16.76 6.73
N GLU A 181 -11.62 -17.72 7.29
CA GLU A 181 -11.06 -18.81 8.09
C GLU A 181 -10.16 -19.78 7.30
N ASN A 182 -10.29 -19.83 5.98
CA ASN A 182 -9.51 -20.75 5.13
C ASN A 182 -8.25 -20.14 4.48
N LYS A 183 -7.87 -18.90 4.81
CA LYS A 183 -6.61 -18.29 4.33
C LYS A 183 -5.46 -18.37 5.32
N ILE A 184 -5.56 -19.16 6.36
CA ILE A 184 -4.38 -19.70 7.02
C ILE A 184 -3.83 -20.75 6.06
N SER A 185 -3.06 -20.31 5.06
CA SER A 185 -2.21 -21.24 4.32
C SER A 185 -1.41 -21.99 5.36
N PRO A 186 -1.44 -23.34 5.40
CA PRO A 186 -0.61 -24.08 6.30
C PRO A 186 0.82 -23.61 6.03
N ARG A 187 1.45 -22.99 7.03
CA ARG A 187 2.89 -22.68 6.93
C ARG A 187 3.53 -23.98 6.47
N PRO A 188 4.32 -24.00 5.40
CA PRO A 188 4.98 -25.23 5.00
C PRO A 188 5.70 -25.73 6.25
N ARG A 189 5.25 -26.88 6.76
CA ARG A 189 5.97 -27.57 7.83
C ARG A 189 7.32 -27.87 7.19
N LEU A 190 8.32 -27.08 7.53
CA LEU A 190 9.70 -27.41 7.21
C LEU A 190 9.91 -28.78 7.83
N ASN A 191 10.00 -29.79 6.98
CA ASN A 191 10.32 -31.13 7.41
C ASN A 191 11.73 -31.06 8.01
N ILE A 192 11.80 -31.10 9.33
CA ILE A 192 13.07 -31.08 10.08
C ILE A 192 14.02 -32.14 9.54
N PHE A 193 13.50 -33.25 9.01
CA PHE A 193 14.26 -34.31 8.35
C PHE A 193 14.96 -33.88 7.04
N SER A 194 14.43 -32.87 6.30
CA SER A 194 15.10 -32.37 5.09
C SER A 194 16.24 -31.39 5.43
N LEU A 195 16.12 -30.70 6.55
CA LEU A 195 17.16 -29.77 7.01
C LEU A 195 18.38 -30.51 7.57
N THR A 196 18.15 -31.63 8.30
CA THR A 196 19.24 -32.47 8.83
C THR A 196 20.00 -33.17 7.71
N GLY A 197 19.33 -33.63 6.66
CA GLY A 197 19.97 -34.20 5.47
C GLY A 197 20.86 -33.19 4.74
N ALA A 198 20.42 -31.97 4.56
CA ALA A 198 21.19 -30.89 3.90
C ALA A 198 22.41 -30.47 4.74
N ILE A 199 22.31 -30.42 6.06
CA ILE A 199 23.43 -30.09 6.95
C ILE A 199 24.49 -31.19 6.94
N LEU A 200 24.11 -32.47 6.93
CA LEU A 200 25.04 -33.60 6.91
C LEU A 200 25.79 -33.68 5.55
N THR A 201 25.11 -33.43 4.43
CA THR A 201 25.76 -33.37 3.11
C THR A 201 26.74 -32.20 3.00
N PHE A 202 26.41 -31.03 3.54
CA PHE A 202 27.29 -29.87 3.54
C PHE A 202 28.52 -30.08 4.45
N ALA A 203 28.33 -30.67 5.64
CA ALA A 203 29.41 -31.02 6.55
C ALA A 203 30.35 -32.08 5.94
N GLY A 204 29.80 -33.07 5.25
CA GLY A 204 30.60 -34.08 4.52
C GLY A 204 31.43 -33.48 3.40
N LEU A 205 30.88 -32.51 2.67
CA LEU A 205 31.59 -31.81 1.59
C LEU A 205 32.76 -30.95 2.13
N ILE A 206 32.49 -30.23 3.23
CA ILE A 206 33.55 -29.44 3.92
C ILE A 206 34.66 -30.36 4.47
N PHE A 207 34.30 -31.50 5.05
CA PHE A 207 35.26 -32.48 5.55
C PHE A 207 36.10 -33.06 4.42
N TRP A 208 35.50 -33.36 3.26
CA TRP A 208 36.19 -33.87 2.07
C TRP A 208 37.18 -32.84 1.48
N ILE A 209 36.80 -31.59 1.43
CA ILE A 209 37.65 -30.46 1.01
C ILE A 209 38.82 -30.27 2.00
N TYR A 210 38.52 -30.40 3.32
CA TYR A 210 39.55 -30.24 4.37
C TYR A 210 40.57 -31.36 4.28
N VAL A 211 40.16 -32.62 4.13
CA VAL A 211 41.08 -33.78 3.99
C VAL A 211 41.88 -33.67 2.69
N GLY A 212 41.23 -33.30 1.56
CA GLY A 212 41.91 -33.11 0.29
C GLY A 212 42.96 -31.98 0.30
N PHE A 213 42.74 -30.95 1.10
CA PHE A 213 43.69 -29.83 1.25
C PHE A 213 44.85 -30.19 2.17
N PHE A 214 44.65 -31.07 3.15
CA PHE A 214 45.72 -31.51 4.07
C PHE A 214 46.64 -32.57 3.47
N ASP A 215 46.15 -33.43 2.56
CA ASP A 215 46.97 -34.44 1.87
C ASP A 215 47.94 -33.82 0.84
N VAL A 216 47.68 -32.60 0.36
CA VAL A 216 48.58 -31.88 -0.58
C VAL A 216 49.74 -31.18 0.14
N SER A 217 49.70 -31.06 1.50
CA SER A 217 50.69 -30.29 2.26
C SER A 217 51.81 -31.13 2.85
N TYR A 218 51.83 -32.48 2.68
CA TYR A 218 52.85 -33.35 3.26
C TYR A 218 53.84 -33.96 2.23
N GLY A 219 53.95 -33.37 1.06
CA GLY A 219 54.91 -33.83 0.05
C GLY A 219 55.88 -32.76 -0.35
N SER A 220 57.04 -32.72 0.30
CA SER A 220 58.32 -32.15 -0.07
C SER A 220 58.93 -31.20 1.00
N ALA A 221 59.55 -31.80 1.98
CA ALA A 221 60.58 -31.17 2.77
C ALA A 221 61.95 -31.54 2.16
N ASN A 222 62.54 -30.61 1.43
CA ASN A 222 63.99 -30.50 1.28
C ASN A 222 64.35 -29.44 0.21
N GLU A 223 64.34 -28.19 0.62
CA GLU A 223 65.21 -27.17 0.05
C GLU A 223 65.35 -26.03 1.05
N VAL A 224 66.65 -25.83 1.47
CA VAL A 224 67.04 -24.82 2.44
C VAL A 224 67.10 -23.46 1.72
N PRO A 225 66.40 -22.41 2.17
CA PRO A 225 66.52 -21.11 1.53
C PRO A 225 67.82 -20.44 1.91
N SER A 226 68.70 -20.14 0.94
CA SER A 226 69.83 -19.28 1.07
C SER A 226 69.40 -17.82 1.27
N VAL A 227 69.78 -17.26 2.42
CA VAL A 227 69.53 -15.84 2.74
C VAL A 227 70.59 -15.00 2.03
N ALA A 228 70.16 -14.19 1.07
CA ALA A 228 70.96 -13.14 0.47
C ALA A 228 70.86 -11.85 1.33
N ILE A 229 71.95 -11.49 1.99
CA ILE A 229 72.05 -10.21 2.70
C ILE A 229 72.44 -9.13 1.68
N LEU A 230 71.53 -8.22 1.40
CA LEU A 230 71.78 -7.00 0.66
C LEU A 230 72.24 -5.92 1.64
N MET A 231 73.57 -5.54 1.49
CA MET A 231 74.11 -4.34 2.14
C MET A 231 73.41 -3.09 1.56
N MET A 232 72.81 -2.31 2.44
CA MET A 232 72.40 -0.94 2.11
C MET A 232 73.60 -0.02 2.20
N GLU A 233 74.06 0.50 1.09
CA GLU A 233 75.08 1.54 1.00
C GLU A 233 74.39 2.90 1.28
N ASN A 234 74.96 3.54 2.30
CA ASN A 234 74.52 4.83 2.78
C ASN A 234 75.15 5.94 1.92
N LEU A 235 74.38 6.61 1.08
CA LEU A 235 74.82 7.81 0.39
C LEU A 235 74.35 9.04 1.16
N GLY A 236 75.25 9.54 1.97
CA GLY A 236 75.11 10.80 2.67
C GLY A 236 75.30 12.01 1.73
N ASN A 237 74.49 13.00 2.06
CA ASN A 237 74.81 14.41 2.19
C ASN A 237 75.63 15.11 1.11
N THR A 238 75.06 16.11 0.46
CA THR A 238 75.66 17.44 0.18
C THR A 238 74.50 18.45 -0.06
N GLN A 239 74.40 19.38 0.81
CA GLN A 239 74.48 20.86 0.79
C GLN A 239 74.52 21.48 -0.64
N ASP A 240 73.48 22.30 -0.92
CA ASP A 240 73.51 23.78 -1.04
C ASP A 240 72.02 24.25 -1.18
#